data_17a750a412b5a7371b10614745543bbc
#
_entry.id   17a750a412b5a7371b10614745543bbc
#
_cell.length_a   1.000
_cell.length_b   1.000
_cell.length_c   1.000
_cell.angle_alpha   90.00
_cell.angle_beta   90.00
_cell.angle_gamma   90.00
#
_symmetry.space_group_name_H-M   'P 1'
#
loop_
_entity.id
_entity.type
_entity.pdbx_description
1 polymer ?
#
loop_
_entity_poly.entity_id
_entity_poly.type
_entity_poly.pdbx_seq_one_letter_code
_entity_poly.pdbx_strand_id
1 'polypeptide(L)'
;MPKKVAYKNKIMKKLLSLPPNLVGSFHQITGLDRSEYFCTNDPVGHKLGSGGGTTYLLEQCYKSETEPPFPAVSLQGSTPSFSSWLASEKRLLLHAGGQSRRLPSYAPSGKILTPIPVFRWERGQRLSQSLLSLQLPLYERLMSLAPDNIHTMIVSGDVYIRAAEQLPPVPDADVVCYGLWLDSSIAKDHGVFVSDRRTPSVLKQMLQKPSVEKLQELLGSHFYLTDIGVWLLSDRAVEALMKHSKKDGEIIEYDLYSEFGCALGTDPIIDDNELRSLSVAILPLPGGEFYHYGTSREMISSTVAIQNIVNDQREIMHNGRKPQPSIFVQNAVMKIPVTADNRNIWIENSYIGPRWHLSHDNIITGVPQNDWDITLAPGECIDVVPIGDSEYAIRRYNIDDRFAGPAQQAPIFPVYPDFPSTPAPPSPPAPATVPRSFAAGPRFLSAAALSTDANLARLFAPRRSFQRANWRALAANWRHSVFYQLDLEDAARHFSEMDIPMPAPLPDDAPLLTRIQDAMFRGNSEAAFSLLQHGLTETVLAEKQMPRMSVSTDQIVWARSPVRIDIAGGWTDTPPLCLMEGGNVINLAIELNGQPPLLTYVSTCSEPHI
;
A
#
# COMPACT_ATOMS: atom_id res chain seq x y z
N MET A 1 30.03 23.99 -2.70
CA MET A 1 28.60 23.70 -2.94
C MET A 1 28.51 22.95 -4.25
N PRO A 2 28.22 21.64 -4.26
CA PRO A 2 27.87 20.93 -5.49
C PRO A 2 26.45 21.34 -5.86
N LYS A 3 26.26 21.76 -7.11
CA LYS A 3 24.95 22.04 -7.69
C LYS A 3 24.10 20.78 -7.53
N LYS A 4 22.99 20.88 -6.77
CA LYS A 4 21.89 19.91 -6.84
C LYS A 4 21.50 19.79 -8.32
N VAL A 5 21.89 18.71 -8.96
CA VAL A 5 21.27 18.28 -10.19
C VAL A 5 19.87 17.84 -9.75
N ALA A 6 18.93 18.76 -9.82
CA ALA A 6 17.53 18.45 -9.71
C ALA A 6 17.21 17.59 -10.95
N TYR A 7 17.28 16.28 -10.82
CA TYR A 7 16.47 15.41 -11.65
C TYR A 7 15.02 15.87 -11.36
N LYS A 8 14.45 16.66 -12.26
CA LYS A 8 13.00 16.78 -12.37
C LYS A 8 12.53 15.36 -12.71
N ASN A 9 12.28 14.53 -11.69
CA ASN A 9 11.47 13.36 -11.88
C ASN A 9 10.16 13.87 -12.46
N LYS A 10 9.93 13.57 -13.74
CA LYS A 10 8.66 13.87 -14.41
C LYS A 10 7.61 13.13 -13.58
N ILE A 11 6.75 13.85 -12.89
CA ILE A 11 5.75 13.27 -11.99
C ILE A 11 4.87 12.34 -12.84
N MET A 12 4.83 11.06 -12.49
CA MET A 12 4.02 10.06 -13.17
C MET A 12 2.53 10.32 -12.89
N LYS A 13 1.72 10.41 -13.93
CA LYS A 13 0.29 10.66 -13.79
C LYS A 13 -0.45 9.40 -13.34
N LYS A 14 -1.31 9.54 -12.33
CA LYS A 14 -2.17 8.48 -11.80
C LYS A 14 -3.59 8.69 -12.29
N LEU A 15 -4.13 7.72 -12.99
CA LEU A 15 -5.50 7.72 -13.50
C LEU A 15 -6.32 6.74 -12.66
N LEU A 16 -7.35 7.23 -12.00
CA LEU A 16 -8.15 6.45 -11.06
C LEU A 16 -9.58 6.27 -11.58
N SER A 17 -10.00 5.02 -11.77
CA SER A 17 -11.42 4.69 -11.90
C SER A 17 -12.00 4.51 -10.50
N LEU A 18 -12.94 5.37 -10.10
CA LEU A 18 -13.47 5.48 -8.74
C LEU A 18 -15.00 5.26 -8.73
N PRO A 19 -15.59 4.96 -7.56
CA PRO A 19 -17.04 5.05 -7.40
C PRO A 19 -17.57 6.47 -7.73
N PRO A 20 -18.76 6.60 -8.34
CA PRO A 20 -19.25 7.89 -8.81
C PRO A 20 -19.32 8.99 -7.75
N ASN A 21 -19.73 8.65 -6.51
CA ASN A 21 -19.81 9.57 -5.38
C ASN A 21 -18.43 10.09 -4.91
N LEU A 22 -17.37 9.37 -5.21
CA LEU A 22 -16.01 9.73 -4.79
C LEU A 22 -15.31 10.68 -5.78
N VAL A 23 -15.58 10.55 -7.08
CA VAL A 23 -14.86 11.31 -8.14
C VAL A 23 -14.88 12.82 -7.86
N GLY A 24 -16.05 13.40 -7.60
CA GLY A 24 -16.20 14.84 -7.35
C GLY A 24 -15.52 15.33 -6.09
N SER A 25 -15.39 14.48 -5.08
CA SER A 25 -14.88 14.80 -3.75
C SER A 25 -13.43 14.38 -3.54
N PHE A 26 -12.84 13.56 -4.42
CA PHE A 26 -11.54 12.90 -4.21
C PHE A 26 -10.43 13.87 -3.80
N HIS A 27 -10.21 14.91 -4.60
CA HIS A 27 -9.13 15.88 -4.35
C HIS A 27 -9.36 16.69 -3.07
N GLN A 28 -10.61 17.04 -2.78
CA GLN A 28 -10.97 17.77 -1.56
C GLN A 28 -10.74 16.95 -0.29
N ILE A 29 -11.04 15.65 -0.33
CA ILE A 29 -10.92 14.79 0.85
C ILE A 29 -9.52 14.21 1.04
N THR A 30 -8.74 14.06 -0.04
CA THR A 30 -7.38 13.50 0.01
C THR A 30 -6.29 14.56 0.06
N GLY A 31 -6.53 15.77 -0.48
CA GLY A 31 -5.51 16.80 -0.69
C GLY A 31 -4.56 16.50 -1.84
N LEU A 32 -4.77 15.43 -2.61
CA LEU A 32 -3.91 15.06 -3.74
C LEU A 32 -4.12 15.99 -4.94
N ASP A 33 -3.04 16.34 -5.63
CA ASP A 33 -3.04 17.33 -6.70
C ASP A 33 -3.77 16.82 -7.96
N ARG A 34 -4.60 17.68 -8.57
CA ARG A 34 -5.30 17.38 -9.83
C ARG A 34 -4.36 17.24 -11.03
N SER A 35 -3.19 17.85 -10.99
CA SER A 35 -2.19 17.70 -12.05
C SER A 35 -1.56 16.31 -12.07
N GLU A 36 -1.48 15.65 -10.90
CA GLU A 36 -0.91 14.32 -10.74
C GLU A 36 -1.97 13.21 -10.78
N TYR A 37 -3.17 13.48 -10.25
CA TYR A 37 -4.25 12.50 -10.15
C TYR A 37 -5.45 12.89 -11.00
N PHE A 38 -5.77 12.10 -12.00
CA PHE A 38 -6.99 12.20 -12.78
C PHE A 38 -8.00 11.15 -12.29
N CYS A 39 -9.25 11.55 -12.05
CA CYS A 39 -10.28 10.69 -11.49
C CYS A 39 -11.52 10.68 -12.38
N THR A 40 -12.05 9.49 -12.68
CA THR A 40 -13.34 9.33 -13.34
C THR A 40 -14.03 8.05 -12.86
N ASN A 41 -15.28 7.85 -13.27
CA ASN A 41 -16.08 6.64 -13.04
C ASN A 41 -16.63 6.14 -14.37
N ASP A 42 -17.00 4.86 -14.41
CA ASP A 42 -17.73 4.33 -15.55
C ASP A 42 -19.05 5.10 -15.77
N PRO A 43 -19.54 5.23 -17.00
CA PRO A 43 -20.81 5.87 -17.28
C PRO A 43 -21.95 5.23 -16.48
N VAL A 44 -22.86 6.05 -15.98
CA VAL A 44 -23.98 5.57 -15.16
C VAL A 44 -24.84 4.57 -15.93
N GLY A 45 -25.05 3.40 -15.34
CA GLY A 45 -25.85 2.33 -15.94
C GLY A 45 -25.12 1.46 -16.93
N HIS A 46 -23.85 1.73 -17.25
CA HIS A 46 -23.04 0.93 -18.15
C HIS A 46 -21.88 0.29 -17.39
N LYS A 47 -21.76 -1.03 -17.52
CA LYS A 47 -20.60 -1.78 -17.03
C LYS A 47 -19.63 -1.94 -18.20
N LEU A 48 -18.46 -1.33 -18.08
CA LEU A 48 -17.46 -1.36 -19.16
C LEU A 48 -16.48 -2.53 -19.07
N GLY A 49 -16.41 -3.21 -17.94
CA GLY A 49 -15.35 -4.19 -17.67
C GLY A 49 -13.99 -3.52 -17.44
N SER A 50 -12.96 -4.30 -17.16
CA SER A 50 -11.63 -3.78 -16.86
C SER A 50 -10.90 -3.24 -18.10
N GLY A 51 -11.08 -3.83 -19.26
CA GLY A 51 -10.52 -3.36 -20.54
C GLY A 51 -11.25 -2.13 -21.09
N GLY A 52 -12.59 -2.18 -21.17
CA GLY A 52 -13.41 -1.03 -21.59
C GLY A 52 -13.27 0.15 -20.64
N GLY A 53 -13.21 -0.11 -19.32
CA GLY A 53 -12.94 0.91 -18.31
C GLY A 53 -11.55 1.56 -18.44
N THR A 54 -10.52 0.77 -18.82
CA THR A 54 -9.20 1.31 -19.18
C THR A 54 -9.28 2.27 -20.36
N THR A 55 -9.96 1.87 -21.42
CA THR A 55 -10.17 2.70 -22.62
C THR A 55 -10.89 4.00 -22.28
N TYR A 56 -11.97 3.91 -21.53
CA TYR A 56 -12.74 5.07 -21.10
C TYR A 56 -11.90 6.04 -20.25
N LEU A 57 -11.16 5.52 -19.29
CA LEU A 57 -10.30 6.31 -18.40
C LEU A 57 -9.21 7.07 -19.17
N LEU A 58 -8.56 6.42 -20.15
CA LEU A 58 -7.56 7.04 -21.03
C LEU A 58 -8.18 8.13 -21.91
N GLU A 59 -9.34 7.87 -22.53
CA GLU A 59 -10.03 8.86 -23.37
C GLU A 59 -10.50 10.08 -22.57
N GLN A 60 -11.07 9.87 -21.38
CA GLN A 60 -11.49 10.99 -20.53
C GLN A 60 -10.32 11.84 -20.09
N CYS A 61 -9.19 11.21 -19.74
CA CYS A 61 -7.97 11.94 -19.38
C CYS A 61 -7.43 12.74 -20.60
N TYR A 62 -7.32 12.12 -21.76
CA TYR A 62 -6.91 12.79 -22.99
C TYR A 62 -7.79 14.00 -23.32
N LYS A 63 -9.11 13.83 -23.32
CA LYS A 63 -10.07 14.92 -23.56
C LYS A 63 -9.90 16.05 -22.53
N SER A 64 -9.75 15.73 -21.26
CA SER A 64 -9.58 16.74 -20.20
C SER A 64 -8.32 17.59 -20.36
N GLU A 65 -7.28 17.05 -20.99
CA GLU A 65 -6.00 17.74 -21.21
C GLU A 65 -5.95 18.50 -22.54
N THR A 66 -6.70 18.03 -23.54
CA THR A 66 -6.66 18.60 -24.89
C THR A 66 -7.83 19.54 -25.18
N GLU A 67 -8.95 19.39 -24.46
CA GLU A 67 -10.19 20.18 -24.60
C GLU A 67 -10.55 20.85 -23.27
N PRO A 68 -9.80 21.87 -22.78
CA PRO A 68 -10.13 22.51 -21.52
C PRO A 68 -11.49 23.21 -21.58
N PRO A 69 -12.29 23.21 -20.48
CA PRO A 69 -13.66 23.70 -20.44
C PRO A 69 -13.83 25.22 -20.64
N PHE A 70 -12.74 25.98 -20.70
CA PHE A 70 -12.72 27.39 -21.06
C PHE A 70 -11.80 27.60 -22.25
N PRO A 71 -12.19 28.42 -23.24
CA PRO A 71 -11.29 28.79 -24.32
C PRO A 71 -10.15 29.64 -23.74
N ALA A 72 -9.10 28.98 -23.30
CA ALA A 72 -7.82 29.65 -23.10
C ALA A 72 -7.45 30.24 -24.47
N VAL A 73 -7.07 31.53 -24.48
CA VAL A 73 -6.60 32.26 -25.64
C VAL A 73 -5.71 31.32 -26.46
N SER A 74 -6.12 31.04 -27.69
CA SER A 74 -5.49 30.08 -28.59
C SER A 74 -4.00 30.37 -28.73
N LEU A 75 -3.17 29.68 -27.98
CA LEU A 75 -1.79 29.46 -28.35
C LEU A 75 -1.85 28.52 -29.57
N GLN A 76 -1.39 28.99 -30.71
CA GLN A 76 -1.32 28.28 -31.98
C GLN A 76 -0.46 27.00 -31.85
N GLY A 77 -1.08 25.90 -31.43
CA GLY A 77 -0.51 24.56 -31.45
C GLY A 77 -1.62 23.58 -31.77
N SER A 78 -1.40 22.70 -32.75
CA SER A 78 -2.34 21.63 -33.07
C SER A 78 -2.47 20.69 -31.84
N THR A 79 -3.71 20.33 -31.49
CA THR A 79 -3.98 19.31 -30.48
C THR A 79 -3.16 18.06 -30.78
N PRO A 80 -2.36 17.52 -29.85
CA PRO A 80 -1.58 16.31 -30.09
C PRO A 80 -2.50 15.14 -30.45
N SER A 81 -2.10 14.27 -31.34
CA SER A 81 -2.84 13.02 -31.58
C SER A 81 -2.85 12.16 -30.31
N PHE A 82 -3.84 11.26 -30.18
CA PHE A 82 -3.91 10.35 -29.04
C PHE A 82 -2.61 9.54 -28.84
N SER A 83 -2.06 8.97 -29.92
CA SER A 83 -0.78 8.23 -29.89
C SER A 83 0.39 9.10 -29.42
N SER A 84 0.47 10.37 -29.87
CA SER A 84 1.49 11.31 -29.41
C SER A 84 1.32 11.69 -27.94
N TRP A 85 0.09 11.85 -27.49
CA TRP A 85 -0.23 12.08 -26.09
C TRP A 85 0.10 10.86 -25.23
N LEU A 86 -0.24 9.64 -25.68
CA LEU A 86 0.07 8.39 -24.98
C LEU A 86 1.58 8.23 -24.75
N ALA A 87 2.39 8.47 -25.79
CA ALA A 87 3.84 8.40 -25.75
C ALA A 87 4.52 9.55 -24.98
N SER A 88 3.79 10.58 -24.53
CA SER A 88 4.40 11.78 -23.93
C SER A 88 4.86 11.59 -22.49
N GLU A 89 4.23 10.69 -21.74
CA GLU A 89 4.53 10.44 -20.31
C GLU A 89 4.06 9.06 -19.87
N LYS A 90 4.67 8.55 -18.79
CA LYS A 90 4.26 7.30 -18.14
C LYS A 90 3.04 7.52 -17.26
N ARG A 91 2.06 6.60 -17.33
CA ARG A 91 0.78 6.66 -16.61
C ARG A 91 0.51 5.37 -15.83
N LEU A 92 -0.02 5.54 -14.63
CA LEU A 92 -0.47 4.45 -13.78
C LEU A 92 -2.00 4.48 -13.69
N LEU A 93 -2.66 3.43 -14.15
CA LEU A 93 -4.11 3.27 -14.11
C LEU A 93 -4.51 2.35 -12.96
N LEU A 94 -5.31 2.84 -12.02
CA LEU A 94 -5.85 2.05 -10.92
C LEU A 94 -7.36 1.84 -11.10
N HIS A 95 -7.77 0.58 -11.19
CA HIS A 95 -9.17 0.20 -11.18
C HIS A 95 -9.69 0.03 -9.76
N ALA A 96 -10.43 1.01 -9.26
CA ALA A 96 -11.01 1.04 -7.92
C ALA A 96 -12.51 1.42 -7.91
N GLY A 97 -13.17 1.39 -9.07
CA GLY A 97 -14.57 1.79 -9.26
C GLY A 97 -15.63 0.79 -8.79
N GLY A 98 -15.23 -0.37 -8.28
CA GLY A 98 -16.14 -1.42 -7.83
C GLY A 98 -17.04 -0.99 -6.66
N GLN A 99 -18.24 -1.59 -6.55
CA GLN A 99 -19.25 -1.27 -5.53
C GLN A 99 -18.88 -1.68 -4.09
N SER A 100 -17.74 -2.30 -3.87
CA SER A 100 -17.21 -2.72 -2.55
C SER A 100 -18.19 -3.51 -1.68
N ARG A 101 -19.10 -4.28 -2.29
CA ARG A 101 -20.20 -5.00 -1.62
C ARG A 101 -19.76 -5.95 -0.50
N ARG A 102 -18.54 -6.48 -0.59
CA ARG A 102 -17.95 -7.43 0.38
C ARG A 102 -17.11 -6.73 1.46
N LEU A 103 -16.96 -5.41 1.35
CA LEU A 103 -16.28 -4.56 2.33
C LEU A 103 -17.16 -3.33 2.61
N PRO A 104 -18.30 -3.52 3.30
CA PRO A 104 -19.32 -2.49 3.48
C PRO A 104 -18.78 -1.21 4.10
N SER A 105 -17.98 -1.30 5.17
CA SER A 105 -17.44 -0.15 5.91
C SER A 105 -16.76 0.89 5.02
N TYR A 106 -16.14 0.46 3.94
CA TYR A 106 -15.42 1.34 3.01
C TYR A 106 -16.07 1.43 1.62
N ALA A 107 -17.30 0.90 1.45
CA ALA A 107 -18.05 1.05 0.23
C ALA A 107 -18.37 2.54 -0.08
N PRO A 108 -18.76 3.40 0.89
CA PRO A 108 -19.00 4.81 0.63
C PRO A 108 -17.76 5.60 0.22
N SER A 109 -16.61 5.31 0.83
CA SER A 109 -15.37 6.06 0.62
C SER A 109 -14.43 5.46 -0.45
N GLY A 110 -14.79 4.29 -0.99
CA GLY A 110 -13.91 3.53 -1.89
C GLY A 110 -12.79 2.80 -1.15
N LYS A 111 -12.51 1.56 -1.54
CA LYS A 111 -11.51 0.68 -0.90
C LYS A 111 -10.11 1.27 -0.87
N ILE A 112 -9.71 2.00 -1.90
CA ILE A 112 -8.35 2.58 -1.99
C ILE A 112 -8.06 3.61 -0.90
N LEU A 113 -9.08 4.20 -0.30
CA LEU A 113 -8.95 5.15 0.81
C LEU A 113 -9.09 4.50 2.19
N THR A 114 -9.16 3.15 2.25
CA THR A 114 -9.12 2.43 3.53
C THR A 114 -7.82 2.77 4.26
N PRO A 115 -7.89 3.28 5.51
CA PRO A 115 -6.69 3.54 6.29
C PRO A 115 -6.03 2.22 6.70
N ILE A 116 -4.75 2.06 6.41
CA ILE A 116 -3.99 0.83 6.71
C ILE A 116 -2.93 1.12 7.77
N PRO A 117 -3.12 0.71 9.03
CA PRO A 117 -2.24 1.04 10.14
C PRO A 117 -1.07 0.04 10.25
N VAL A 118 -0.28 -0.08 9.19
CA VAL A 118 0.89 -0.94 9.17
C VAL A 118 2.18 -0.16 9.16
N PHE A 119 3.22 -0.72 9.79
CA PHE A 119 4.56 -0.16 9.77
C PHE A 119 5.19 -0.32 8.37
N ARG A 120 5.82 0.75 7.89
CA ARG A 120 6.55 0.75 6.62
C ARG A 120 8.05 0.63 6.93
N TRP A 121 8.58 -0.55 6.75
CA TRP A 121 9.95 -0.90 7.12
C TRP A 121 11.02 0.01 6.50
N GLU A 122 10.78 0.49 5.26
CA GLU A 122 11.75 1.31 4.53
C GLU A 122 11.76 2.78 4.97
N ARG A 123 10.61 3.31 5.45
CA ARG A 123 10.43 4.74 5.71
C ARG A 123 9.82 5.11 7.05
N GLY A 124 9.34 4.13 7.79
CA GLY A 124 8.64 4.37 9.05
C GLY A 124 7.12 4.50 8.90
N GLN A 125 6.45 4.72 10.03
CA GLN A 125 4.99 4.77 10.14
C GLN A 125 4.45 6.12 9.65
N ARG A 126 3.36 6.07 8.89
CA ARG A 126 2.53 7.22 8.54
C ARG A 126 1.19 7.15 9.23
N LEU A 127 0.76 8.24 9.86
CA LEU A 127 -0.55 8.30 10.53
C LEU A 127 -1.74 8.37 9.56
N SER A 128 -1.52 8.90 8.37
CA SER A 128 -2.54 9.09 7.33
C SER A 128 -2.46 8.07 6.19
N GLN A 129 -1.74 6.97 6.39
CA GLN A 129 -1.52 5.96 5.36
C GLN A 129 -2.83 5.29 4.94
N SER A 130 -3.10 5.27 3.64
CA SER A 130 -4.22 4.56 3.02
C SER A 130 -3.71 3.42 2.14
N LEU A 131 -4.61 2.54 1.70
CA LEU A 131 -4.26 1.49 0.75
C LEU A 131 -3.65 2.08 -0.54
N LEU A 132 -4.19 3.19 -1.06
CA LEU A 132 -3.62 3.91 -2.20
C LEU A 132 -2.16 4.30 -1.97
N SER A 133 -1.88 5.02 -0.87
CA SER A 133 -0.52 5.49 -0.57
C SER A 133 0.48 4.35 -0.28
N LEU A 134 -0.03 3.19 0.14
CA LEU A 134 0.77 1.99 0.39
C LEU A 134 1.18 1.28 -0.91
N GLN A 135 0.30 1.27 -1.92
CA GLN A 135 0.52 0.61 -3.21
C GLN A 135 1.49 1.37 -4.12
N LEU A 136 1.37 2.68 -4.19
CA LEU A 136 2.04 3.53 -5.20
C LEU A 136 3.57 3.36 -5.29
N PRO A 137 4.34 3.27 -4.21
CA PRO A 137 5.80 3.20 -4.30
C PRO A 137 6.34 2.03 -5.14
N LEU A 138 5.71 0.85 -5.05
CA LEU A 138 6.10 -0.30 -5.86
C LEU A 138 5.81 -0.06 -7.35
N TYR A 139 4.62 0.46 -7.66
CA TYR A 139 4.18 0.69 -9.03
C TYR A 139 5.01 1.78 -9.72
N GLU A 140 5.31 2.87 -9.02
CA GLU A 140 6.20 3.92 -9.52
C GLU A 140 7.60 3.39 -9.79
N ARG A 141 8.12 2.51 -8.92
CA ARG A 141 9.42 1.88 -9.11
C ARG A 141 9.42 0.94 -10.31
N LEU A 142 8.41 0.09 -10.48
CA LEU A 142 8.29 -0.78 -11.66
C LEU A 142 8.23 0.03 -12.96
N MET A 143 7.43 1.08 -13.01
CA MET A 143 7.35 1.96 -14.17
C MET A 143 8.64 2.74 -14.43
N SER A 144 9.41 3.08 -13.40
CA SER A 144 10.72 3.71 -13.59
C SER A 144 11.75 2.78 -14.25
N LEU A 145 11.58 1.46 -14.06
CA LEU A 145 12.43 0.42 -14.66
C LEU A 145 11.93 -0.04 -16.04
N ALA A 146 10.74 0.40 -16.46
CA ALA A 146 10.15 0.02 -17.73
C ALA A 146 10.86 0.73 -18.91
N PRO A 147 11.04 0.05 -20.06
CA PRO A 147 11.60 0.66 -21.28
C PRO A 147 10.74 1.81 -21.82
N ASP A 148 11.31 2.56 -22.75
CA ASP A 148 10.73 3.83 -23.24
C ASP A 148 9.46 3.65 -24.11
N ASN A 149 9.18 2.45 -24.59
CA ASN A 149 7.96 2.12 -25.33
C ASN A 149 6.79 1.69 -24.44
N ILE A 150 7.01 1.55 -23.14
CA ILE A 150 5.98 1.21 -22.14
C ILE A 150 5.60 2.46 -21.36
N HIS A 151 4.42 3.01 -21.67
CA HIS A 151 3.91 4.21 -21.01
C HIS A 151 2.71 3.96 -20.10
N THR A 152 2.12 2.77 -20.12
CA THR A 152 0.90 2.48 -19.38
C THR A 152 1.09 1.28 -18.45
N MET A 153 0.74 1.44 -17.17
CA MET A 153 0.59 0.34 -16.22
C MET A 153 -0.86 0.29 -15.75
N ILE A 154 -1.43 -0.91 -15.74
CA ILE A 154 -2.78 -1.16 -15.22
C ILE A 154 -2.67 -1.99 -13.95
N VAL A 155 -3.32 -1.55 -12.87
CA VAL A 155 -3.29 -2.24 -11.57
C VAL A 155 -4.65 -2.27 -10.90
N SER A 156 -4.84 -3.25 -10.00
CA SER A 156 -6.03 -3.35 -9.15
C SER A 156 -5.91 -2.46 -7.91
N GLY A 157 -7.01 -1.79 -7.55
CA GLY A 157 -7.07 -0.88 -6.41
C GLY A 157 -7.36 -1.55 -5.05
N ASP A 158 -7.64 -2.86 -5.00
CA ASP A 158 -8.01 -3.56 -3.76
C ASP A 158 -6.98 -4.58 -3.29
N VAL A 159 -5.74 -4.43 -3.75
CA VAL A 159 -4.63 -5.30 -3.36
C VAL A 159 -3.44 -4.46 -2.88
N TYR A 160 -2.68 -4.97 -1.93
CA TYR A 160 -1.33 -4.50 -1.64
C TYR A 160 -0.33 -5.55 -2.06
N ILE A 161 0.62 -5.14 -2.88
CA ILE A 161 1.68 -6.00 -3.39
C ILE A 161 3.01 -5.48 -2.83
N ARG A 162 3.82 -6.40 -2.33
CA ARG A 162 5.15 -6.12 -1.81
C ARG A 162 6.18 -6.93 -2.58
N ALA A 163 7.30 -6.33 -2.92
CA ALA A 163 8.49 -7.00 -3.42
C ALA A 163 9.59 -6.87 -2.37
N ALA A 164 10.02 -7.99 -1.79
CA ALA A 164 11.04 -8.00 -0.74
C ALA A 164 12.47 -8.01 -1.30
N GLU A 165 12.62 -8.29 -2.59
CA GLU A 165 13.91 -8.36 -3.28
C GLU A 165 14.06 -7.23 -4.31
N GLN A 166 15.29 -7.05 -4.79
CA GLN A 166 15.58 -6.06 -5.82
C GLN A 166 14.87 -6.40 -7.13
N LEU A 167 14.19 -5.39 -7.70
CA LEU A 167 13.48 -5.53 -8.96
C LEU A 167 14.47 -5.50 -10.13
N PRO A 168 14.46 -6.51 -11.03
CA PRO A 168 15.21 -6.46 -12.27
C PRO A 168 14.62 -5.44 -13.26
N PRO A 169 15.38 -5.01 -14.28
CA PRO A 169 14.84 -4.24 -15.38
C PRO A 169 13.64 -4.94 -16.02
N VAL A 170 12.64 -4.16 -16.41
CA VAL A 170 11.47 -4.65 -17.14
C VAL A 170 11.88 -4.99 -18.57
N PRO A 171 11.56 -6.18 -19.10
CA PRO A 171 11.92 -6.57 -20.46
C PRO A 171 11.18 -5.73 -21.50
N ASP A 172 11.79 -5.60 -22.69
CA ASP A 172 11.18 -4.96 -23.84
C ASP A 172 10.17 -5.93 -24.50
N ALA A 173 8.90 -5.77 -24.16
CA ALA A 173 7.78 -6.53 -24.72
C ALA A 173 6.53 -5.62 -24.80
N ASP A 174 5.58 -5.99 -25.67
CA ASP A 174 4.32 -5.22 -25.79
C ASP A 174 3.48 -5.29 -24.52
N VAL A 175 3.47 -6.44 -23.85
CA VAL A 175 2.77 -6.65 -22.57
C VAL A 175 3.71 -7.35 -21.61
N VAL A 176 3.85 -6.79 -20.40
CA VAL A 176 4.61 -7.40 -19.31
C VAL A 176 3.68 -7.59 -18.12
N CYS A 177 3.48 -8.84 -17.71
CA CYS A 177 2.64 -9.19 -16.58
C CYS A 177 3.47 -9.73 -15.42
N TYR A 178 3.20 -9.25 -14.21
CA TYR A 178 3.79 -9.80 -13.00
C TYR A 178 2.85 -10.81 -12.34
N GLY A 179 3.42 -11.88 -11.83
CA GLY A 179 2.69 -12.92 -11.11
C GLY A 179 3.47 -13.49 -9.94
N LEU A 180 2.81 -14.38 -9.20
CA LEU A 180 3.39 -15.07 -8.06
C LEU A 180 3.27 -16.60 -8.21
N TRP A 181 4.23 -17.31 -7.65
CA TRP A 181 4.16 -18.75 -7.46
C TRP A 181 3.25 -19.05 -6.26
N LEU A 182 1.97 -19.30 -6.51
CA LEU A 182 0.99 -19.63 -5.47
C LEU A 182 0.50 -21.05 -5.63
N ASP A 183 0.10 -21.65 -4.50
CA ASP A 183 -0.52 -22.98 -4.50
C ASP A 183 -1.81 -22.98 -5.31
N SER A 184 -2.12 -24.14 -5.93
CA SER A 184 -3.30 -24.29 -6.78
C SER A 184 -4.62 -24.02 -6.05
N SER A 185 -4.67 -24.22 -4.74
CA SER A 185 -5.83 -23.89 -3.91
C SER A 185 -6.13 -22.40 -3.82
N ILE A 186 -5.12 -21.54 -4.04
CA ILE A 186 -5.23 -20.08 -4.08
C ILE A 186 -5.37 -19.62 -5.53
N ALA A 187 -4.52 -20.13 -6.42
CA ALA A 187 -4.45 -19.73 -7.82
C ALA A 187 -5.77 -19.95 -8.58
N LYS A 188 -6.59 -20.93 -8.19
CA LYS A 188 -7.90 -21.23 -8.77
C LYS A 188 -8.91 -20.06 -8.78
N ASP A 189 -8.73 -19.10 -7.88
CA ASP A 189 -9.63 -17.95 -7.73
C ASP A 189 -9.17 -16.73 -8.54
N HIS A 190 -8.01 -16.82 -9.23
CA HIS A 190 -7.35 -15.76 -9.97
C HIS A 190 -7.15 -16.09 -11.45
N GLY A 191 -6.66 -15.12 -12.22
CA GLY A 191 -6.05 -15.36 -13.51
C GLY A 191 -4.72 -16.10 -13.36
N VAL A 192 -4.36 -16.92 -14.34
CA VAL A 192 -3.15 -17.73 -14.32
C VAL A 192 -2.44 -17.66 -15.65
N PHE A 193 -1.17 -17.23 -15.63
CA PHE A 193 -0.28 -17.21 -16.79
C PHE A 193 0.45 -18.55 -16.91
N VAL A 194 0.28 -19.23 -18.02
CA VAL A 194 0.91 -20.51 -18.30
C VAL A 194 2.08 -20.32 -19.26
N SER A 195 3.22 -20.94 -18.99
CA SER A 195 4.41 -20.94 -19.84
C SER A 195 5.02 -22.34 -20.01
N ASP A 196 5.71 -22.51 -21.12
CA ASP A 196 6.51 -23.72 -21.31
C ASP A 196 7.75 -23.69 -20.40
N ARG A 197 8.13 -24.84 -19.88
CA ARG A 197 9.32 -24.96 -18.98
C ARG A 197 10.63 -24.50 -19.61
N ARG A 198 10.73 -24.51 -20.96
CA ARG A 198 11.91 -24.05 -21.69
C ARG A 198 11.96 -22.54 -21.87
N THR A 199 10.80 -21.88 -21.85
CA THR A 199 10.64 -20.44 -22.04
C THR A 199 9.75 -19.86 -20.95
N PRO A 200 10.17 -19.88 -19.67
CA PRO A 200 9.29 -19.60 -18.53
C PRO A 200 8.81 -18.14 -18.46
N SER A 201 9.50 -17.23 -19.15
CA SER A 201 9.11 -15.81 -19.22
C SER A 201 8.20 -15.46 -20.39
N VAL A 202 7.90 -16.42 -21.30
CA VAL A 202 7.03 -16.21 -22.47
C VAL A 202 5.65 -16.75 -22.17
N LEU A 203 4.63 -15.93 -22.30
CA LEU A 203 3.24 -16.37 -22.12
C LEU A 203 2.86 -17.37 -23.22
N LYS A 204 2.41 -18.54 -22.82
CA LYS A 204 1.77 -19.51 -23.74
C LYS A 204 0.27 -19.22 -23.86
N GLN A 205 -0.41 -19.19 -22.73
CA GLN A 205 -1.84 -18.87 -22.62
C GLN A 205 -2.18 -18.32 -21.23
N MET A 206 -3.25 -17.55 -21.14
CA MET A 206 -3.83 -17.12 -19.86
C MET A 206 -5.11 -17.89 -19.60
N LEU A 207 -5.28 -18.36 -18.36
CA LEU A 207 -6.48 -19.05 -17.88
C LEU A 207 -7.19 -18.18 -16.84
N GLN A 208 -8.51 -18.09 -16.92
CA GLN A 208 -9.31 -17.42 -15.91
C GLN A 208 -9.95 -18.43 -14.97
N LYS A 209 -9.60 -18.33 -13.68
CA LYS A 209 -10.12 -19.16 -12.58
C LYS A 209 -10.16 -20.67 -12.92
N PRO A 210 -9.01 -21.24 -13.30
CA PRO A 210 -8.92 -22.66 -13.63
C PRO A 210 -9.19 -23.50 -12.40
N SER A 211 -9.71 -24.73 -12.58
CA SER A 211 -9.88 -25.67 -11.46
C SER A 211 -8.53 -26.13 -10.89
N VAL A 212 -8.56 -26.61 -9.65
CA VAL A 212 -7.34 -27.16 -8.98
C VAL A 212 -6.77 -28.34 -9.79
N GLU A 213 -7.65 -29.20 -10.30
CA GLU A 213 -7.27 -30.37 -11.11
C GLU A 213 -6.54 -29.92 -12.39
N LYS A 214 -7.06 -28.87 -13.06
CA LYS A 214 -6.42 -28.31 -14.26
C LYS A 214 -5.05 -27.75 -13.97
N LEU A 215 -4.88 -27.04 -12.85
CA LEU A 215 -3.59 -26.51 -12.42
C LEU A 215 -2.58 -27.61 -12.09
N GLN A 216 -3.03 -28.68 -11.43
CA GLN A 216 -2.18 -29.83 -11.12
C GLN A 216 -1.76 -30.60 -12.38
N GLU A 217 -2.66 -30.75 -13.35
CA GLU A 217 -2.33 -31.33 -14.66
C GLU A 217 -1.24 -30.51 -15.38
N LEU A 218 -1.37 -29.18 -15.40
CA LEU A 218 -0.43 -28.25 -16.02
C LEU A 218 0.98 -28.36 -15.42
N LEU A 219 1.11 -28.53 -14.11
CA LEU A 219 2.41 -28.66 -13.45
C LEU A 219 3.25 -29.85 -13.94
N GLY A 220 2.62 -30.85 -14.59
CA GLY A 220 3.36 -31.97 -15.21
C GLY A 220 4.29 -31.51 -16.36
N SER A 221 3.90 -30.49 -17.14
CA SER A 221 4.59 -30.09 -18.37
C SER A 221 4.89 -28.59 -18.49
N HIS A 222 4.20 -27.74 -17.73
CA HIS A 222 4.27 -26.29 -17.78
C HIS A 222 4.63 -25.67 -16.43
N PHE A 223 4.96 -24.38 -16.43
CA PHE A 223 4.88 -23.54 -15.25
C PHE A 223 3.64 -22.68 -15.30
N TYR A 224 3.16 -22.22 -14.14
CA TYR A 224 2.16 -21.17 -14.09
C TYR A 224 2.50 -20.13 -13.02
N LEU A 225 2.17 -18.87 -13.29
CA LEU A 225 2.19 -17.76 -12.34
C LEU A 225 0.76 -17.29 -12.12
N THR A 226 0.39 -17.05 -10.88
CA THR A 226 -0.89 -16.44 -10.53
C THR A 226 -0.80 -14.94 -10.82
N ASP A 227 -1.75 -14.42 -11.58
CA ASP A 227 -1.87 -12.99 -11.87
C ASP A 227 -2.14 -12.20 -10.58
N ILE A 228 -1.37 -11.16 -10.38
CA ILE A 228 -1.50 -10.22 -9.23
C ILE A 228 -2.08 -8.87 -9.65
N GLY A 229 -2.56 -8.76 -10.89
CA GLY A 229 -3.18 -7.54 -11.40
C GLY A 229 -2.19 -6.41 -11.67
N VAL A 230 -0.96 -6.72 -12.07
CA VAL A 230 0.07 -5.74 -12.46
C VAL A 230 0.47 -5.99 -13.91
N TRP A 231 0.02 -5.12 -14.80
CA TRP A 231 0.19 -5.23 -16.23
C TRP A 231 0.82 -3.96 -16.80
N LEU A 232 1.95 -4.07 -17.46
CA LEU A 232 2.61 -2.98 -18.17
C LEU A 232 2.40 -3.16 -19.66
N LEU A 233 1.94 -2.12 -20.35
CA LEU A 233 1.58 -2.16 -21.75
C LEU A 233 2.38 -1.14 -22.56
N SER A 234 2.89 -1.58 -23.71
CA SER A 234 3.39 -0.68 -24.75
C SER A 234 2.23 0.14 -25.35
N ASP A 235 2.56 1.24 -26.02
CA ASP A 235 1.56 2.05 -26.72
C ASP A 235 0.80 1.22 -27.76
N ARG A 236 1.48 0.30 -28.45
CA ARG A 236 0.88 -0.65 -29.39
C ARG A 236 -0.14 -1.56 -28.71
N ALA A 237 0.18 -2.08 -27.53
CA ALA A 237 -0.74 -2.94 -26.77
C ALA A 237 -1.95 -2.16 -26.26
N VAL A 238 -1.76 -0.91 -25.83
CA VAL A 238 -2.85 -0.01 -25.42
C VAL A 238 -3.79 0.28 -26.61
N GLU A 239 -3.25 0.61 -27.78
CA GLU A 239 -4.05 0.87 -28.99
C GLU A 239 -4.85 -0.37 -29.40
N ALA A 240 -4.25 -1.57 -29.35
CA ALA A 240 -4.94 -2.82 -29.60
C ALA A 240 -6.07 -3.08 -28.57
N LEU A 241 -5.82 -2.90 -27.28
CA LEU A 241 -6.84 -3.00 -26.23
C LEU A 241 -8.00 -2.05 -26.47
N MET A 242 -7.70 -0.79 -26.77
CA MET A 242 -8.70 0.25 -27.05
C MET A 242 -9.55 -0.06 -28.30
N LYS A 243 -8.92 -0.63 -29.33
CA LYS A 243 -9.62 -1.04 -30.55
C LYS A 243 -10.62 -2.18 -30.27
N HIS A 244 -10.19 -3.22 -29.53
CA HIS A 244 -11.03 -4.39 -29.22
C HIS A 244 -12.14 -4.08 -28.20
N SER A 245 -11.96 -3.07 -27.36
CA SER A 245 -12.98 -2.61 -26.42
C SER A 245 -14.00 -1.65 -27.02
N LYS A 246 -13.99 -1.45 -28.37
CA LYS A 246 -14.93 -0.59 -29.09
C LYS A 246 -15.66 -1.35 -30.19
N LYS A 247 -16.93 -1.00 -30.37
CA LYS A 247 -17.75 -1.44 -31.49
C LYS A 247 -18.52 -0.22 -32.02
N ASP A 248 -18.48 -0.01 -33.33
CA ASP A 248 -19.16 1.11 -33.99
C ASP A 248 -18.83 2.49 -33.39
N GLY A 249 -17.60 2.65 -32.86
CA GLY A 249 -17.12 3.87 -32.20
C GLY A 249 -17.48 4.01 -30.71
N GLU A 250 -18.35 3.16 -30.20
CA GLU A 250 -18.77 3.15 -28.78
C GLU A 250 -17.97 2.13 -27.99
N ILE A 251 -17.66 2.46 -26.71
CA ILE A 251 -16.98 1.56 -25.79
C ILE A 251 -17.98 0.50 -25.32
N ILE A 252 -17.61 -0.77 -25.46
CA ILE A 252 -18.40 -1.92 -25.04
C ILE A 252 -17.88 -2.50 -23.72
N GLU A 253 -18.67 -3.36 -23.06
CA GLU A 253 -18.16 -4.18 -21.97
C GLU A 253 -17.08 -5.11 -22.53
N TYR A 254 -15.85 -4.94 -22.04
CA TYR A 254 -14.68 -5.71 -22.45
C TYR A 254 -13.77 -5.93 -21.25
N ASP A 255 -13.41 -7.18 -20.97
CA ASP A 255 -12.64 -7.53 -19.79
C ASP A 255 -11.17 -7.75 -20.12
N LEU A 256 -10.28 -7.06 -19.38
CA LEU A 256 -8.83 -7.14 -19.54
C LEU A 256 -8.30 -8.57 -19.34
N TYR A 257 -8.89 -9.32 -18.45
CA TYR A 257 -8.36 -10.63 -18.05
C TYR A 257 -8.93 -11.76 -18.89
N SER A 258 -10.27 -11.85 -18.97
CA SER A 258 -10.97 -12.96 -19.63
C SER A 258 -11.10 -12.81 -21.14
N GLU A 259 -10.95 -11.59 -21.67
CA GLU A 259 -11.04 -11.34 -23.12
C GLU A 259 -9.68 -10.95 -23.68
N PHE A 260 -9.13 -9.80 -23.33
CA PHE A 260 -7.81 -9.36 -23.82
C PHE A 260 -6.71 -10.35 -23.42
N GLY A 261 -6.59 -10.69 -22.13
CA GLY A 261 -5.54 -11.57 -21.62
C GLY A 261 -5.61 -12.99 -22.19
N CYS A 262 -6.83 -13.54 -22.31
CA CYS A 262 -7.03 -14.88 -22.90
C CYS A 262 -6.77 -14.94 -24.41
N ALA A 263 -6.64 -13.80 -25.09
CA ALA A 263 -6.25 -13.70 -26.49
C ALA A 263 -4.73 -13.51 -26.70
N LEU A 264 -3.98 -13.33 -25.60
CA LEU A 264 -2.52 -13.15 -25.63
C LEU A 264 -1.77 -14.49 -25.53
N GLY A 265 -0.55 -14.49 -26.03
CA GLY A 265 0.39 -15.60 -25.91
C GLY A 265 0.62 -16.37 -27.20
N THR A 266 1.42 -17.43 -27.12
CA THR A 266 1.81 -18.24 -28.28
C THR A 266 0.75 -19.27 -28.69
N ASP A 267 -0.10 -19.65 -27.74
CA ASP A 267 -1.20 -20.63 -27.91
C ASP A 267 -2.44 -20.17 -27.12
N PRO A 268 -3.03 -19.01 -27.48
CA PRO A 268 -4.10 -18.37 -26.73
C PRO A 268 -5.41 -19.16 -26.77
N ILE A 269 -6.28 -18.95 -25.76
CA ILE A 269 -7.62 -19.56 -25.70
C ILE A 269 -8.56 -18.89 -26.72
N ILE A 270 -8.45 -17.58 -26.87
CA ILE A 270 -9.22 -16.78 -27.82
C ILE A 270 -8.34 -16.54 -29.05
N ASP A 271 -8.79 -16.98 -30.22
CA ASP A 271 -8.06 -16.81 -31.46
C ASP A 271 -8.30 -15.41 -32.03
N ASP A 272 -7.30 -14.53 -31.86
CA ASP A 272 -7.26 -13.19 -32.42
C ASP A 272 -5.87 -12.90 -32.99
N ASN A 273 -5.77 -12.72 -34.28
CA ASN A 273 -4.49 -12.56 -34.97
C ASN A 273 -3.73 -11.26 -34.58
N GLU A 274 -4.45 -10.18 -34.27
CA GLU A 274 -3.85 -8.93 -33.84
C GLU A 274 -3.27 -9.04 -32.44
N LEU A 275 -4.07 -9.51 -31.48
CA LEU A 275 -3.64 -9.67 -30.09
C LEU A 275 -2.56 -10.75 -29.94
N ARG A 276 -2.65 -11.83 -30.69
CA ARG A 276 -1.60 -12.86 -30.75
C ARG A 276 -0.27 -12.36 -31.29
N SER A 277 -0.27 -11.28 -32.10
CA SER A 277 0.96 -10.67 -32.61
C SER A 277 1.73 -9.83 -31.58
N LEU A 278 1.13 -9.54 -30.43
CA LEU A 278 1.78 -8.82 -29.35
C LEU A 278 2.79 -9.74 -28.63
N SER A 279 3.98 -9.22 -28.39
CA SER A 279 4.97 -9.90 -27.56
C SER A 279 4.58 -9.81 -26.07
N VAL A 280 4.57 -10.94 -25.36
CA VAL A 280 4.14 -10.98 -23.96
C VAL A 280 5.18 -11.65 -23.08
N ALA A 281 5.68 -10.90 -22.11
CA ALA A 281 6.54 -11.39 -21.05
C ALA A 281 5.77 -11.57 -19.75
N ILE A 282 5.98 -12.70 -19.08
CA ILE A 282 5.46 -12.97 -17.73
C ILE A 282 6.61 -13.15 -16.77
N LEU A 283 6.54 -12.48 -15.63
CA LEU A 283 7.63 -12.42 -14.67
C LEU A 283 7.13 -12.75 -13.26
N PRO A 284 7.86 -13.59 -12.52
CA PRO A 284 7.64 -13.67 -11.09
C PRO A 284 8.09 -12.37 -10.42
N LEU A 285 7.30 -11.83 -9.52
CA LEU A 285 7.70 -10.69 -8.72
C LEU A 285 8.74 -11.14 -7.67
N PRO A 286 9.97 -10.60 -7.68
CA PRO A 286 11.02 -11.04 -6.77
C PRO A 286 10.66 -10.81 -5.30
N GLY A 287 10.72 -11.85 -4.47
CA GLY A 287 10.27 -11.80 -3.07
C GLY A 287 8.83 -11.29 -2.95
N GLY A 288 7.99 -11.62 -3.93
CA GLY A 288 6.65 -11.07 -4.05
C GLY A 288 5.69 -11.61 -3.01
N GLU A 289 4.91 -10.71 -2.42
CA GLU A 289 3.85 -10.98 -1.47
C GLU A 289 2.57 -10.25 -1.93
N PHE A 290 1.44 -10.88 -1.70
CA PHE A 290 0.13 -10.40 -2.16
C PHE A 290 -0.88 -10.38 -1.01
N TYR A 291 -1.47 -9.21 -0.77
CA TYR A 291 -2.42 -8.99 0.30
C TYR A 291 -3.71 -8.39 -0.28
N HIS A 292 -4.78 -9.16 -0.22
CA HIS A 292 -6.07 -8.75 -0.77
C HIS A 292 -6.91 -8.01 0.28
N TYR A 293 -7.60 -6.94 -0.16
CA TYR A 293 -8.51 -6.12 0.64
C TYR A 293 -9.94 -6.14 0.05
N GLY A 294 -10.33 -7.29 -0.47
CA GLY A 294 -11.61 -7.47 -1.16
C GLY A 294 -12.82 -7.62 -0.23
N THR A 295 -12.62 -8.13 0.99
CA THR A 295 -13.67 -8.43 1.97
C THR A 295 -13.33 -7.86 3.35
N SER A 296 -14.34 -7.80 4.24
CA SER A 296 -14.16 -7.39 5.64
C SER A 296 -13.13 -8.26 6.38
N ARG A 297 -13.15 -9.57 6.18
CA ARG A 297 -12.19 -10.48 6.81
C ARG A 297 -10.78 -10.31 6.26
N GLU A 298 -10.66 -10.18 4.94
CA GLU A 298 -9.36 -9.98 4.29
C GLU A 298 -8.72 -8.65 4.70
N MET A 299 -9.50 -7.60 4.92
CA MET A 299 -8.98 -6.33 5.45
C MET A 299 -8.23 -6.54 6.77
N ILE A 300 -8.80 -7.29 7.71
CA ILE A 300 -8.17 -7.58 8.99
C ILE A 300 -7.00 -8.55 8.82
N SER A 301 -7.21 -9.69 8.14
CA SER A 301 -6.18 -10.73 8.01
C SER A 301 -4.96 -10.28 7.21
N SER A 302 -5.16 -9.54 6.13
CA SER A 302 -4.07 -8.94 5.34
C SER A 302 -3.28 -7.93 6.17
N THR A 303 -3.97 -7.07 6.95
CA THR A 303 -3.31 -6.10 7.82
C THR A 303 -2.51 -6.79 8.93
N VAL A 304 -3.05 -7.85 9.56
CA VAL A 304 -2.33 -8.67 10.54
C VAL A 304 -1.09 -9.32 9.92
N ALA A 305 -1.23 -9.90 8.73
CA ALA A 305 -0.12 -10.56 8.03
C ALA A 305 1.00 -9.56 7.75
N ILE A 306 0.69 -8.38 7.18
CA ILE A 306 1.67 -7.33 6.89
C ILE A 306 2.34 -6.85 8.18
N GLN A 307 1.57 -6.61 9.25
CA GLN A 307 2.10 -6.12 10.52
C GLN A 307 3.03 -7.12 11.21
N ASN A 308 2.88 -8.41 10.91
CA ASN A 308 3.72 -9.47 11.46
C ASN A 308 4.93 -9.84 10.58
N ILE A 309 5.14 -9.17 9.44
CA ILE A 309 6.35 -9.35 8.65
C ILE A 309 7.57 -8.83 9.44
N VAL A 310 8.58 -9.65 9.56
CA VAL A 310 9.86 -9.29 10.18
C VAL A 310 10.97 -9.46 9.15
N ASN A 311 11.60 -8.35 8.78
CA ASN A 311 12.63 -8.32 7.71
C ASN A 311 14.03 -8.05 8.26
N ASP A 312 14.34 -8.46 9.46
CA ASP A 312 15.66 -8.25 10.03
C ASP A 312 16.17 -9.50 10.76
N GLN A 313 17.45 -9.46 11.19
CA GLN A 313 18.10 -10.57 11.87
C GLN A 313 17.41 -11.02 13.16
N ARG A 314 16.57 -10.18 13.75
CA ARG A 314 15.79 -10.55 14.93
C ARG A 314 14.75 -11.63 14.62
N GLU A 315 14.34 -11.73 13.36
CA GLU A 315 13.46 -12.81 12.88
C GLU A 315 14.11 -14.18 13.08
N ILE A 316 15.41 -14.28 12.83
CA ILE A 316 16.16 -15.54 12.94
C ILE A 316 16.41 -15.92 14.41
N MET A 317 16.48 -14.94 15.29
CA MET A 317 16.87 -15.12 16.71
C MET A 317 15.69 -15.22 17.66
N HIS A 318 14.44 -14.97 17.23
CA HIS A 318 13.29 -14.84 18.11
C HIS A 318 12.19 -15.88 17.93
N ASN A 319 12.45 -17.09 18.41
CA ASN A 319 11.39 -18.06 18.69
C ASN A 319 10.36 -17.58 19.72
N GLY A 320 10.51 -16.37 20.27
CA GLY A 320 9.69 -15.83 21.33
C GLY A 320 8.98 -14.52 21.04
N ARG A 321 9.07 -13.97 19.81
CA ARG A 321 8.33 -12.76 19.46
C ARG A 321 6.83 -13.06 19.43
N LYS A 322 6.06 -12.39 20.28
CA LYS A 322 4.61 -12.48 20.22
C LYS A 322 4.12 -11.80 18.93
N PRO A 323 3.23 -12.45 18.18
CA PRO A 323 2.58 -11.81 17.04
C PRO A 323 1.84 -10.54 17.48
N GLN A 324 1.75 -9.56 16.59
CA GLN A 324 0.85 -8.43 16.80
C GLN A 324 -0.58 -8.96 16.95
N PRO A 325 -1.34 -8.47 17.93
CA PRO A 325 -2.74 -8.85 18.04
C PRO A 325 -3.53 -8.38 16.82
N SER A 326 -4.58 -9.11 16.48
CA SER A 326 -5.50 -8.76 15.37
C SER A 326 -6.49 -7.66 15.78
N ILE A 327 -5.97 -6.57 16.41
CA ILE A 327 -6.76 -5.46 16.92
C ILE A 327 -6.20 -4.17 16.37
N PHE A 328 -7.00 -3.48 15.55
CA PHE A 328 -6.66 -2.22 14.91
C PHE A 328 -7.61 -1.12 15.38
N VAL A 329 -7.07 -0.14 16.08
CA VAL A 329 -7.79 1.03 16.56
C VAL A 329 -7.07 2.27 16.05
N GLN A 330 -7.73 3.04 15.20
CA GLN A 330 -7.14 4.23 14.60
C GLN A 330 -8.16 5.36 14.43
N ASN A 331 -7.69 6.60 14.57
CA ASN A 331 -8.58 7.78 14.51
C ASN A 331 -9.83 7.60 15.39
N ALA A 332 -9.67 7.10 16.61
CA ALA A 332 -10.77 6.70 17.46
C ALA A 332 -10.51 7.01 18.95
N VAL A 333 -11.58 7.17 19.70
CA VAL A 333 -11.55 7.19 21.17
C VAL A 333 -12.14 5.89 21.69
N MET A 334 -11.42 5.21 22.54
CA MET A 334 -11.85 3.95 23.17
C MET A 334 -11.86 4.10 24.68
N LYS A 335 -13.04 3.95 25.30
CA LYS A 335 -13.26 4.10 26.75
C LYS A 335 -13.41 2.77 27.49
N ILE A 336 -13.25 1.67 26.80
CA ILE A 336 -13.30 0.32 27.36
C ILE A 336 -11.94 -0.36 27.23
N PRO A 337 -11.59 -1.29 28.15
CA PRO A 337 -10.38 -2.08 28.03
C PRO A 337 -10.51 -3.14 26.92
N VAL A 338 -9.39 -3.49 26.32
CA VAL A 338 -9.26 -4.67 25.46
C VAL A 338 -9.00 -5.89 26.34
N THR A 339 -9.73 -6.97 26.10
CA THR A 339 -9.60 -8.24 26.83
C THR A 339 -9.02 -9.33 25.94
N ALA A 340 -8.70 -10.50 26.51
CA ALA A 340 -8.21 -11.65 25.75
C ALA A 340 -9.24 -12.23 24.77
N ASP A 341 -10.53 -11.96 24.99
CA ASP A 341 -11.62 -12.41 24.10
C ASP A 341 -11.71 -11.54 22.82
N ASN A 342 -11.17 -10.33 22.87
CA ASN A 342 -11.18 -9.44 21.72
C ASN A 342 -10.09 -9.85 20.73
N ARG A 343 -10.51 -10.28 19.54
CA ARG A 343 -9.65 -10.61 18.40
C ARG A 343 -10.36 -10.23 17.10
N ASN A 344 -9.59 -9.98 16.05
CA ASN A 344 -10.11 -9.53 14.76
C ASN A 344 -11.01 -8.29 14.90
N ILE A 345 -10.49 -7.27 15.60
CA ILE A 345 -11.20 -6.01 15.87
C ILE A 345 -10.66 -4.93 14.93
N TRP A 346 -11.58 -4.20 14.30
CA TRP A 346 -11.27 -3.04 13.50
C TRP A 346 -12.14 -1.86 13.93
N ILE A 347 -11.53 -0.83 14.50
CA ILE A 347 -12.20 0.40 14.94
C ILE A 347 -11.53 1.56 14.24
N GLU A 348 -12.30 2.31 13.46
CA GLU A 348 -11.79 3.47 12.74
C GLU A 348 -12.79 4.62 12.74
N ASN A 349 -12.28 5.85 12.92
CA ASN A 349 -13.08 7.08 12.88
C ASN A 349 -14.29 7.04 13.84
N SER A 350 -14.08 6.50 15.06
CA SER A 350 -15.17 6.13 15.94
C SER A 350 -14.93 6.50 17.40
N TYR A 351 -16.03 6.69 18.14
CA TYR A 351 -16.02 6.83 19.60
C TYR A 351 -16.71 5.62 20.25
N ILE A 352 -15.94 4.85 21.02
CA ILE A 352 -16.41 3.70 21.79
C ILE A 352 -16.59 4.15 23.25
N GLY A 353 -17.86 4.31 23.65
CA GLY A 353 -18.24 4.76 25.00
C GLY A 353 -18.01 3.70 26.08
N PRO A 354 -18.14 4.10 27.37
CA PRO A 354 -17.84 3.20 28.50
C PRO A 354 -18.88 2.08 28.70
N ARG A 355 -20.05 2.15 28.02
CA ARG A 355 -21.10 1.13 28.09
C ARG A 355 -21.13 0.22 26.87
N TRP A 356 -20.06 0.23 26.05
CA TRP A 356 -19.92 -0.68 24.95
C TRP A 356 -19.30 -2.00 25.40
N HIS A 357 -19.78 -3.10 24.80
CA HIS A 357 -19.24 -4.44 24.99
C HIS A 357 -18.90 -5.04 23.64
N LEU A 358 -17.63 -5.32 23.42
CA LEU A 358 -17.13 -5.93 22.19
C LEU A 358 -16.82 -7.42 22.42
N SER A 359 -17.01 -8.19 21.37
CA SER A 359 -16.63 -9.60 21.30
C SER A 359 -15.42 -9.78 20.39
N HIS A 360 -15.54 -10.62 19.38
CA HIS A 360 -14.52 -10.82 18.34
C HIS A 360 -15.12 -10.70 16.94
N ASP A 361 -14.25 -10.48 15.93
CA ASP A 361 -14.66 -10.28 14.54
C ASP A 361 -15.62 -9.06 14.40
N ASN A 362 -15.32 -7.96 15.10
CA ASN A 362 -16.13 -6.75 15.07
C ASN A 362 -15.45 -5.64 14.26
N ILE A 363 -16.20 -5.00 13.38
CA ILE A 363 -15.80 -3.81 12.64
C ILE A 363 -16.68 -2.65 13.05
N ILE A 364 -16.08 -1.51 13.42
CA ILE A 364 -16.81 -0.33 13.89
C ILE A 364 -16.23 0.89 13.18
N THR A 365 -17.06 1.57 12.36
CA THR A 365 -16.61 2.74 11.62
C THR A 365 -17.58 3.91 11.69
N GLY A 366 -17.04 5.13 11.73
CA GLY A 366 -17.81 6.37 11.61
C GLY A 366 -18.70 6.72 12.81
N VAL A 367 -18.57 6.04 13.94
CA VAL A 367 -19.42 6.25 15.12
C VAL A 367 -19.01 7.54 15.83
N PRO A 368 -19.84 8.60 15.84
CA PRO A 368 -19.55 9.84 16.55
C PRO A 368 -19.62 9.66 18.07
N GLN A 369 -19.26 10.69 18.82
CA GLN A 369 -19.37 10.66 20.29
C GLN A 369 -20.80 10.37 20.72
N ASN A 370 -20.97 9.40 21.61
CA ASN A 370 -22.26 8.88 22.03
C ASN A 370 -22.21 8.36 23.47
N ASP A 371 -23.39 8.11 24.01
CA ASP A 371 -23.60 7.47 25.32
C ASP A 371 -24.30 6.11 25.21
N TRP A 372 -24.23 5.49 24.06
CA TRP A 372 -24.89 4.23 23.76
C TRP A 372 -24.46 3.09 24.66
N ASP A 373 -25.41 2.23 24.96
CA ASP A 373 -25.22 0.92 25.57
C ASP A 373 -25.35 -0.13 24.47
N ILE A 374 -24.20 -0.60 23.96
CA ILE A 374 -24.14 -1.53 22.85
C ILE A 374 -23.32 -2.75 23.21
N THR A 375 -23.91 -3.91 22.96
CA THR A 375 -23.20 -5.19 22.96
C THR A 375 -23.14 -5.69 21.51
N LEU A 376 -21.93 -5.91 21.00
CA LEU A 376 -21.70 -6.55 19.72
C LEU A 376 -21.42 -8.04 19.91
N ALA A 377 -22.24 -8.87 19.29
CA ALA A 377 -22.03 -10.32 19.24
C ALA A 377 -20.80 -10.66 18.36
N PRO A 378 -20.28 -11.91 18.42
CA PRO A 378 -19.26 -12.39 17.50
C PRO A 378 -19.66 -12.19 16.04
N GLY A 379 -18.76 -11.56 15.24
CA GLY A 379 -18.99 -11.27 13.83
C GLY A 379 -19.92 -10.07 13.56
N GLU A 380 -20.47 -9.43 14.57
CA GLU A 380 -21.35 -8.28 14.37
C GLU A 380 -20.56 -6.98 14.15
N CYS A 381 -20.94 -6.23 13.13
CA CYS A 381 -20.30 -4.98 12.71
C CYS A 381 -21.29 -3.83 12.75
N ILE A 382 -20.79 -2.60 12.95
CA ILE A 382 -21.59 -1.38 12.95
C ILE A 382 -20.89 -0.23 12.23
N ASP A 383 -21.57 0.36 11.27
CA ASP A 383 -21.12 1.57 10.59
C ASP A 383 -22.13 2.68 10.78
N VAL A 384 -21.65 3.90 11.01
CA VAL A 384 -22.46 5.13 10.97
C VAL A 384 -22.01 5.96 9.78
N VAL A 385 -22.91 6.13 8.82
CA VAL A 385 -22.64 6.82 7.56
C VAL A 385 -23.45 8.12 7.51
N PRO A 386 -22.83 9.29 7.42
CA PRO A 386 -23.54 10.55 7.25
C PRO A 386 -24.19 10.63 5.87
N ILE A 387 -25.47 11.01 5.85
CA ILE A 387 -26.29 11.17 4.66
C ILE A 387 -26.73 12.64 4.56
N GLY A 388 -26.64 13.23 3.37
CA GLY A 388 -26.99 14.65 3.20
C GLY A 388 -26.24 15.55 4.18
N ASP A 389 -26.90 16.64 4.62
CA ASP A 389 -26.26 17.66 5.47
C ASP A 389 -26.39 17.38 6.98
N SER A 390 -27.42 16.64 7.42
CA SER A 390 -27.68 16.42 8.85
C SER A 390 -27.99 14.97 9.23
N GLU A 391 -28.46 14.14 8.29
CA GLU A 391 -28.88 12.76 8.56
C GLU A 391 -27.70 11.79 8.73
N TYR A 392 -27.99 10.67 9.40
CA TYR A 392 -27.08 9.53 9.56
C TYR A 392 -27.81 8.22 9.31
N ALA A 393 -27.21 7.35 8.49
CA ALA A 393 -27.63 5.96 8.38
C ALA A 393 -26.81 5.08 9.32
N ILE A 394 -27.46 4.15 10.02
CA ILE A 394 -26.80 3.18 10.88
C ILE A 394 -26.94 1.81 10.23
N ARG A 395 -25.80 1.20 9.89
CA ARG A 395 -25.73 -0.13 9.32
C ARG A 395 -25.16 -1.12 10.33
N ARG A 396 -25.98 -2.07 10.77
CA ARG A 396 -25.52 -3.26 11.50
C ARG A 396 -25.54 -4.44 10.52
N TYR A 397 -24.50 -5.23 10.51
CA TYR A 397 -24.32 -6.34 9.57
C TYR A 397 -23.35 -7.37 10.15
N ASN A 398 -23.30 -8.56 9.52
CA ASN A 398 -22.30 -9.56 9.88
C ASN A 398 -21.02 -9.37 9.05
N ILE A 399 -19.86 -9.67 9.61
CA ILE A 399 -18.56 -9.53 8.95
C ILE A 399 -18.47 -10.32 7.63
N ASP A 400 -19.28 -11.36 7.48
CA ASP A 400 -19.37 -12.21 6.28
C ASP A 400 -20.43 -11.76 5.29
N ASP A 401 -21.20 -10.72 5.60
CA ASP A 401 -22.26 -10.24 4.71
C ASP A 401 -21.69 -9.76 3.37
N ARG A 402 -22.39 -10.16 2.32
CA ARG A 402 -22.13 -9.80 0.94
C ARG A 402 -23.39 -9.18 0.36
N PHE A 403 -23.46 -7.87 0.33
CA PHE A 403 -24.61 -7.16 -0.21
C PHE A 403 -24.65 -7.29 -1.74
N ALA A 404 -25.18 -8.43 -2.24
CA ALA A 404 -25.25 -8.75 -3.65
C ALA A 404 -26.69 -9.13 -4.06
N GLY A 405 -27.02 -8.89 -5.33
CA GLY A 405 -28.36 -9.18 -5.86
C GLY A 405 -29.45 -8.43 -5.10
N PRO A 406 -30.58 -9.07 -4.73
CA PRO A 406 -31.69 -8.44 -4.02
C PRO A 406 -31.28 -7.81 -2.67
N ALA A 407 -30.32 -8.40 -1.94
CA ALA A 407 -29.87 -7.89 -0.66
C ALA A 407 -29.18 -6.51 -0.77
N GLN A 408 -28.62 -6.20 -1.92
CA GLN A 408 -27.99 -4.91 -2.18
C GLN A 408 -29.00 -3.77 -2.26
N GLN A 409 -30.20 -4.06 -2.75
CA GLN A 409 -31.28 -3.08 -2.98
C GLN A 409 -32.33 -3.05 -1.86
N ALA A 410 -32.27 -3.97 -0.91
CA ALA A 410 -33.22 -4.03 0.20
C ALA A 410 -33.05 -2.82 1.13
N PRO A 411 -34.09 -1.99 1.34
CA PRO A 411 -34.04 -0.81 2.21
C PRO A 411 -34.20 -1.22 3.68
N ILE A 412 -33.09 -1.65 4.30
CA ILE A 412 -33.09 -2.21 5.67
C ILE A 412 -32.32 -1.37 6.69
N PHE A 413 -31.56 -0.37 6.26
CA PHE A 413 -30.75 0.44 7.14
C PHE A 413 -31.46 1.73 7.52
N PRO A 414 -31.77 1.97 8.82
CA PRO A 414 -32.50 3.13 9.27
C PRO A 414 -31.67 4.41 9.14
N VAL A 415 -32.34 5.50 8.76
CA VAL A 415 -31.80 6.86 8.69
C VAL A 415 -32.43 7.72 9.77
N TYR A 416 -31.60 8.44 10.50
CA TYR A 416 -31.98 9.33 11.58
C TYR A 416 -31.74 10.80 11.18
N PRO A 417 -32.66 11.73 11.45
CA PRO A 417 -32.50 13.15 11.07
C PRO A 417 -31.40 13.85 11.84
N ASP A 418 -31.15 13.42 13.09
CA ASP A 418 -30.06 13.84 13.94
C ASP A 418 -29.39 12.61 14.53
N PHE A 419 -28.14 12.75 14.96
CA PHE A 419 -27.48 11.64 15.62
C PHE A 419 -28.21 11.34 16.96
N PRO A 420 -28.73 10.12 17.15
CA PRO A 420 -29.55 9.82 18.31
C PRO A 420 -28.73 9.95 19.61
N SER A 421 -29.22 10.81 20.50
CA SER A 421 -28.63 11.03 21.82
C SER A 421 -28.92 9.89 22.82
N THR A 422 -29.89 9.02 22.54
CA THR A 422 -30.35 7.87 23.35
C THR A 422 -31.25 6.93 22.56
N PRO A 423 -31.43 5.69 22.93
CA PRO A 423 -30.51 4.58 23.17
C PRO A 423 -30.13 3.84 21.90
N ALA A 424 -29.35 2.77 22.02
CA ALA A 424 -28.85 1.96 20.91
C ALA A 424 -29.91 1.71 19.83
N PRO A 425 -29.54 1.86 18.53
CA PRO A 425 -30.46 1.54 17.45
C PRO A 425 -30.97 0.11 17.62
N PRO A 426 -32.25 -0.14 17.36
CA PRO A 426 -32.79 -1.48 17.47
C PRO A 426 -31.96 -2.45 16.62
N SER A 427 -31.75 -3.65 17.12
CA SER A 427 -31.18 -4.73 16.31
C SER A 427 -31.90 -4.82 15.00
N PRO A 428 -31.23 -5.06 13.85
CA PRO A 428 -31.89 -5.18 12.58
C PRO A 428 -33.02 -6.23 12.74
N PRO A 429 -34.21 -5.98 12.22
CA PRO A 429 -35.27 -6.96 12.25
C PRO A 429 -34.76 -8.21 11.52
N ALA A 430 -35.04 -9.39 12.07
CA ALA A 430 -34.86 -10.65 11.35
C ALA A 430 -35.52 -10.53 9.96
N PRO A 431 -34.98 -11.14 8.90
CA PRO A 431 -35.31 -10.82 7.49
C PRO A 431 -36.77 -11.00 7.05
N ALA A 432 -37.71 -11.20 7.94
CA ALA A 432 -39.07 -11.66 7.62
C ALA A 432 -40.25 -10.79 8.11
N THR A 433 -40.09 -9.66 8.78
CA THR A 433 -41.30 -8.88 9.17
C THR A 433 -41.03 -7.39 9.20
N VAL A 434 -41.33 -6.72 8.09
CA VAL A 434 -41.52 -5.26 8.05
C VAL A 434 -42.87 -4.95 8.73
N PRO A 435 -42.93 -4.20 9.85
CA PRO A 435 -44.19 -3.75 10.42
C PRO A 435 -44.82 -2.71 9.50
N ARG A 436 -46.03 -2.96 9.04
CA ARG A 436 -46.82 -2.13 8.12
C ARG A 436 -47.55 -0.97 8.77
N SER A 437 -47.07 -0.32 9.82
CA SER A 437 -47.74 0.90 10.29
C SER A 437 -46.84 1.74 11.20
N PHE A 438 -46.15 2.73 10.61
CA PHE A 438 -45.75 3.93 11.34
C PHE A 438 -45.92 5.15 10.43
N ALA A 439 -46.89 5.96 10.74
CA ALA A 439 -46.91 7.34 10.28
C ALA A 439 -45.68 8.04 10.88
N ALA A 440 -44.77 8.56 10.02
CA ALA A 440 -43.48 9.17 10.37
C ALA A 440 -42.41 8.23 11.00
N GLY A 441 -42.28 7.01 10.55
CA GLY A 441 -41.15 6.12 10.88
C GLY A 441 -39.85 6.51 10.15
N PRO A 442 -38.65 6.07 10.64
CA PRO A 442 -37.40 6.39 10.00
C PRO A 442 -37.38 5.92 8.54
N ARG A 443 -36.83 6.76 7.66
CA ARG A 443 -36.52 6.36 6.28
C ARG A 443 -35.46 5.22 6.33
N PHE A 444 -35.57 4.27 5.42
CA PHE A 444 -34.60 3.21 5.31
C PHE A 444 -33.86 3.29 3.97
N LEU A 445 -32.56 3.05 4.00
CA LEU A 445 -31.71 2.96 2.82
C LEU A 445 -31.28 1.51 2.56
N SER A 446 -31.05 1.20 1.30
CA SER A 446 -30.38 -0.03 0.88
C SER A 446 -28.87 0.12 1.00
N ALA A 447 -28.12 -0.99 0.93
CA ALA A 447 -26.65 -0.96 0.93
C ALA A 447 -26.12 -0.17 -0.28
N ALA A 448 -26.78 -0.25 -1.44
CA ALA A 448 -26.41 0.53 -2.62
C ALA A 448 -26.64 2.03 -2.39
N ALA A 449 -27.85 2.42 -1.98
CA ALA A 449 -28.19 3.82 -1.71
C ALA A 449 -27.31 4.43 -0.62
N LEU A 450 -27.00 3.69 0.45
CA LEU A 450 -26.14 4.14 1.53
C LEU A 450 -24.74 4.47 1.02
N SER A 451 -24.22 3.70 0.05
CA SER A 451 -22.91 3.97 -0.54
C SER A 451 -22.93 5.17 -1.48
N THR A 452 -24.00 5.38 -2.26
CA THR A 452 -24.11 6.49 -3.22
C THR A 452 -24.49 7.82 -2.57
N ASP A 453 -25.34 7.79 -1.54
CA ASP A 453 -25.90 8.98 -0.88
C ASP A 453 -25.04 9.47 0.29
N ALA A 454 -23.95 8.76 0.61
CA ALA A 454 -23.03 9.12 1.67
C ALA A 454 -22.42 10.51 1.45
N ASN A 455 -22.49 11.38 2.46
CA ASN A 455 -21.79 12.65 2.47
C ASN A 455 -20.32 12.46 2.86
N LEU A 456 -19.45 12.36 1.87
CA LEU A 456 -18.02 12.09 2.08
C LEU A 456 -17.31 13.21 2.83
N ALA A 457 -17.70 14.46 2.67
CA ALA A 457 -17.11 15.57 3.41
C ALA A 457 -17.33 15.40 4.92
N ARG A 458 -18.56 15.04 5.33
CA ARG A 458 -18.93 14.74 6.71
C ARG A 458 -18.27 13.45 7.21
N LEU A 459 -18.15 12.42 6.37
CA LEU A 459 -17.50 11.15 6.72
C LEU A 459 -16.01 11.35 7.03
N PHE A 460 -15.31 12.18 6.26
CA PHE A 460 -13.88 12.43 6.42
C PHE A 460 -13.54 13.52 7.43
N ALA A 461 -14.48 14.40 7.80
CA ALA A 461 -14.22 15.49 8.72
C ALA A 461 -13.75 15.02 10.12
N PRO A 462 -14.39 14.04 10.79
CA PRO A 462 -13.91 13.52 12.06
C PRO A 462 -12.54 12.85 11.92
N ARG A 463 -12.29 12.08 10.87
CA ARG A 463 -10.99 11.46 10.59
C ARG A 463 -9.86 12.51 10.52
N ARG A 464 -10.07 13.58 9.77
CA ARG A 464 -9.12 14.71 9.70
C ARG A 464 -8.92 15.40 11.05
N SER A 465 -10.00 15.52 11.84
CA SER A 465 -9.92 16.07 13.20
C SER A 465 -9.05 15.19 14.11
N PHE A 466 -9.24 13.88 14.09
CA PHE A 466 -8.40 12.93 14.83
C PHE A 466 -6.94 13.01 14.36
N GLN A 467 -6.68 13.00 13.06
CA GLN A 467 -5.32 13.11 12.52
C GLN A 467 -4.64 14.41 12.96
N ARG A 468 -5.36 15.54 12.90
CA ARG A 468 -4.82 16.83 13.36
C ARG A 468 -4.52 16.83 14.86
N ALA A 469 -5.39 16.23 15.67
CA ALA A 469 -5.17 16.09 17.10
C ALA A 469 -3.95 15.19 17.40
N ASN A 470 -3.79 14.10 16.66
CA ASN A 470 -2.66 13.20 16.78
C ASN A 470 -1.34 13.90 16.42
N TRP A 471 -1.29 14.64 15.31
CA TRP A 471 -0.10 15.39 14.92
C TRP A 471 0.27 16.48 15.93
N ARG A 472 -0.72 17.20 16.48
CA ARG A 472 -0.49 18.18 17.55
C ARG A 472 0.03 17.52 18.82
N ALA A 473 -0.52 16.35 19.20
CA ALA A 473 -0.04 15.61 20.36
C ALA A 473 1.40 15.10 20.15
N LEU A 474 1.74 14.63 18.94
CA LEU A 474 3.11 14.25 18.59
C LEU A 474 4.07 15.45 18.69
N ALA A 475 3.68 16.62 18.18
CA ALA A 475 4.49 17.83 18.26
C ALA A 475 4.68 18.30 19.72
N ALA A 476 3.61 18.27 20.52
CA ALA A 476 3.66 18.66 21.93
C ALA A 476 4.52 17.70 22.79
N ASN A 477 4.59 16.45 22.38
CA ASN A 477 5.36 15.39 23.08
C ASN A 477 6.60 14.96 22.29
N TRP A 478 7.25 15.91 21.58
CA TRP A 478 8.28 15.61 20.59
C TRP A 478 9.44 14.78 21.15
N ARG A 479 9.86 15.03 22.37
CA ARG A 479 10.94 14.28 23.04
C ARG A 479 10.71 12.75 23.04
N HIS A 480 9.43 12.32 23.06
CA HIS A 480 9.04 10.91 23.08
C HIS A 480 8.47 10.43 21.75
N SER A 481 8.12 11.34 20.86
CA SER A 481 7.46 11.05 19.58
C SER A 481 8.43 10.98 18.40
N VAL A 482 9.51 11.76 18.42
CA VAL A 482 10.55 11.71 17.38
C VAL A 482 11.32 10.40 17.53
N PHE A 483 10.88 9.41 16.77
CA PHE A 483 11.35 8.04 16.91
C PHE A 483 11.62 7.44 15.53
N TYR A 484 12.56 6.50 15.43
CA TYR A 484 12.93 5.90 14.14
C TYR A 484 11.76 5.21 13.42
N GLN A 485 10.67 4.88 14.12
CA GLN A 485 9.47 4.30 13.52
C GLN A 485 8.56 5.33 12.82
N LEU A 486 8.78 6.63 13.04
CA LEU A 486 8.00 7.68 12.37
C LEU A 486 8.65 8.04 11.04
N ASP A 487 7.85 8.15 9.96
CA ASP A 487 8.29 8.74 8.70
C ASP A 487 8.49 10.25 8.90
N LEU A 488 9.76 10.67 9.00
CA LEU A 488 10.12 12.05 9.38
C LEU A 488 9.80 13.08 8.29
N GLU A 489 9.86 12.68 7.02
CA GLU A 489 9.49 13.56 5.89
C GLU A 489 7.97 13.78 5.87
N ASP A 490 7.20 12.72 6.10
CA ASP A 490 5.74 12.79 6.22
C ASP A 490 5.33 13.67 7.42
N ALA A 491 6.01 13.53 8.54
CA ALA A 491 5.78 14.36 9.73
C ALA A 491 6.06 15.85 9.46
N ALA A 492 7.19 16.17 8.83
CA ALA A 492 7.55 17.55 8.50
C ALA A 492 6.53 18.19 7.55
N ARG A 493 6.08 17.44 6.55
CA ARG A 493 5.04 17.88 5.61
C ARG A 493 3.72 18.18 6.33
N HIS A 494 3.23 17.25 7.17
CA HIS A 494 1.99 17.44 7.91
C HIS A 494 2.05 18.58 8.92
N PHE A 495 3.19 18.81 9.58
CA PHE A 495 3.35 19.96 10.46
C PHE A 495 3.19 21.27 9.68
N SER A 496 3.77 21.34 8.47
CA SER A 496 3.62 22.51 7.59
C SER A 496 2.18 22.69 7.10
N GLU A 497 1.54 21.62 6.61
CA GLU A 497 0.17 21.67 6.06
C GLU A 497 -0.90 22.01 7.12
N MET A 498 -0.65 21.69 8.38
CA MET A 498 -1.61 21.90 9.49
C MET A 498 -1.27 23.10 10.36
N ASP A 499 -0.30 23.94 9.98
CA ASP A 499 0.20 25.08 10.76
C ASP A 499 0.58 24.68 12.20
N ILE A 500 1.24 23.53 12.34
CA ILE A 500 1.78 23.09 13.62
C ILE A 500 3.19 23.65 13.77
N PRO A 501 3.48 24.42 14.83
CA PRO A 501 4.80 24.95 15.04
C PRO A 501 5.85 23.85 15.12
N MET A 502 7.01 24.07 14.48
CA MET A 502 8.14 23.17 14.57
C MET A 502 8.50 22.97 16.04
N PRO A 503 8.57 21.70 16.52
CA PRO A 503 8.96 21.42 17.90
C PRO A 503 10.34 22.03 18.24
N ALA A 504 10.53 22.49 19.47
CA ALA A 504 11.83 22.98 19.92
C ALA A 504 12.92 21.90 19.77
N PRO A 505 14.17 22.28 19.49
CA PRO A 505 15.28 21.33 19.47
C PRO A 505 15.35 20.54 20.78
N LEU A 506 15.68 19.26 20.68
CA LEU A 506 15.82 18.42 21.86
C LEU A 506 17.04 18.84 22.68
N PRO A 507 16.94 18.81 24.02
CA PRO A 507 18.06 19.15 24.88
C PRO A 507 19.14 18.05 24.85
N ASP A 508 20.34 18.40 25.30
CA ASP A 508 21.50 17.49 25.25
C ASP A 508 21.37 16.25 26.15
N ASP A 509 20.49 16.28 27.14
CA ASP A 509 20.19 15.14 28.01
C ASP A 509 19.17 14.16 27.40
N ALA A 510 18.60 14.47 26.25
CA ALA A 510 17.70 13.56 25.53
C ALA A 510 18.46 12.33 25.01
N PRO A 511 17.81 11.15 24.87
CA PRO A 511 18.45 9.94 24.38
C PRO A 511 19.11 10.17 23.02
N LEU A 512 20.32 9.64 22.83
CA LEU A 512 21.15 9.86 21.65
C LEU A 512 20.38 9.57 20.34
N LEU A 513 19.71 8.41 20.25
CA LEU A 513 18.97 8.03 19.06
C LEU A 513 17.85 9.02 18.74
N THR A 514 17.16 9.52 19.76
CA THR A 514 16.11 10.52 19.60
C THR A 514 16.67 11.85 19.09
N ARG A 515 17.85 12.27 19.56
CA ARG A 515 18.55 13.48 19.09
C ARG A 515 19.01 13.32 17.62
N ILE A 516 19.49 12.13 17.24
CA ILE A 516 19.84 11.83 15.84
C ILE A 516 18.59 12.00 14.95
N GLN A 517 17.45 11.42 15.35
CA GLN A 517 16.20 11.55 14.59
C GLN A 517 15.69 12.99 14.53
N ASP A 518 15.82 13.76 15.61
CA ASP A 518 15.49 15.19 15.60
C ASP A 518 16.35 15.99 14.62
N ALA A 519 17.65 15.70 14.58
CA ALA A 519 18.57 16.33 13.62
C ALA A 519 18.19 15.99 12.18
N MET A 520 17.83 14.75 11.89
CA MET A 520 17.36 14.32 10.57
C MET A 520 16.02 15.00 10.20
N PHE A 521 15.07 15.06 11.13
CA PHE A 521 13.80 15.76 10.94
C PHE A 521 14.00 17.24 10.55
N ARG A 522 15.00 17.89 11.11
CA ARG A 522 15.36 19.28 10.80
C ARG A 522 16.19 19.44 9.53
N GLY A 523 16.47 18.35 8.82
CA GLY A 523 17.32 18.35 7.61
C GLY A 523 18.80 18.58 7.90
N ASN A 524 19.24 18.43 9.16
CA ASN A 524 20.64 18.60 9.58
C ASN A 524 21.37 17.25 9.66
N SER A 525 21.68 16.70 8.50
CA SER A 525 22.37 15.41 8.39
C SER A 525 23.77 15.44 9.03
N GLU A 526 24.48 16.56 8.95
CA GLU A 526 25.81 16.71 9.55
C GLU A 526 25.76 16.58 11.08
N ALA A 527 24.80 17.24 11.72
CA ALA A 527 24.60 17.10 13.16
C ALA A 527 24.19 15.66 13.54
N ALA A 528 23.34 15.01 12.72
CA ALA A 528 22.96 13.62 12.95
C ALA A 528 24.17 12.67 12.90
N PHE A 529 25.06 12.83 11.92
CA PHE A 529 26.30 12.06 11.83
C PHE A 529 27.28 12.35 12.96
N SER A 530 27.44 13.60 13.37
CA SER A 530 28.27 13.97 14.52
C SER A 530 27.78 13.32 15.81
N LEU A 531 26.47 13.31 16.04
CA LEU A 531 25.86 12.64 17.20
C LEU A 531 26.09 11.12 17.16
N LEU A 532 25.95 10.51 16.00
CA LEU A 532 26.21 9.07 15.82
C LEU A 532 27.67 8.73 16.10
N GLN A 533 28.59 9.51 15.53
CA GLN A 533 30.03 9.32 15.75
C GLN A 533 30.40 9.47 17.23
N HIS A 534 29.88 10.50 17.88
CA HIS A 534 30.10 10.73 19.30
C HIS A 534 29.62 9.58 20.16
N GLY A 535 28.38 9.08 19.92
CA GLY A 535 27.83 7.95 20.66
C GLY A 535 28.60 6.65 20.48
N LEU A 536 29.06 6.36 19.27
CA LEU A 536 29.93 5.21 19.00
C LEU A 536 31.28 5.33 19.74
N THR A 537 31.87 6.53 19.69
CA THR A 537 33.15 6.78 20.36
C THR A 537 33.06 6.67 21.87
N GLU A 538 32.00 7.24 22.48
CA GLU A 538 31.77 7.15 23.92
C GLU A 538 31.59 5.70 24.39
N THR A 539 30.85 4.90 23.64
CA THR A 539 30.64 3.49 23.97
C THR A 539 31.96 2.72 23.99
N VAL A 540 32.82 2.94 23.00
CA VAL A 540 34.13 2.31 22.92
C VAL A 540 35.05 2.82 24.04
N LEU A 541 35.00 4.13 24.37
CA LEU A 541 35.82 4.72 25.42
C LEU A 541 35.36 4.33 26.85
N ALA A 542 34.06 4.06 27.04
CA ALA A 542 33.53 3.62 28.34
C ALA A 542 34.02 2.23 28.74
N GLU A 543 34.38 1.39 27.76
CA GLU A 543 34.92 0.05 27.99
C GLU A 543 36.45 0.03 28.16
N LYS A 544 37.08 1.17 28.44
CA LYS A 544 38.52 1.20 28.70
C LYS A 544 38.90 0.26 29.84
N GLN A 545 39.33 -0.90 29.47
CA GLN A 545 40.05 -1.77 30.41
C GLN A 545 41.53 -1.28 30.46
N MET A 546 42.01 -1.06 31.67
CA MET A 546 43.46 -0.81 31.85
C MET A 546 44.18 -2.06 31.43
N PRO A 547 45.05 -1.97 30.40
CA PRO A 547 45.80 -3.13 29.94
C PRO A 547 46.68 -3.63 31.09
N ARG A 548 46.62 -4.94 31.35
CA ARG A 548 47.48 -5.60 32.29
C ARG A 548 48.53 -6.39 31.49
N MET A 549 49.80 -6.13 31.77
CA MET A 549 50.87 -6.92 31.19
C MET A 549 50.88 -8.28 31.84
N SER A 550 50.65 -9.33 31.05
CA SER A 550 50.68 -10.73 31.47
C SER A 550 51.78 -11.52 30.73
N VAL A 551 52.64 -10.81 30.02
CA VAL A 551 53.72 -11.38 29.19
C VAL A 551 55.04 -11.29 29.95
N SER A 552 55.78 -12.38 30.00
CA SER A 552 57.13 -12.40 30.58
C SER A 552 58.14 -11.71 29.66
N THR A 553 59.27 -11.27 30.21
CA THR A 553 60.28 -10.46 29.48
C THR A 553 60.95 -11.20 28.32
N ASP A 554 60.88 -12.51 28.32
CA ASP A 554 61.43 -13.39 27.27
C ASP A 554 60.37 -13.94 26.31
N GLN A 555 59.13 -13.57 26.48
CA GLN A 555 58.02 -14.00 25.63
C GLN A 555 57.83 -13.08 24.43
N ILE A 556 57.54 -13.71 23.29
CA ILE A 556 57.08 -13.05 22.07
C ILE A 556 55.63 -13.42 21.86
N VAL A 557 54.75 -12.41 21.79
CA VAL A 557 53.35 -12.60 21.36
C VAL A 557 53.31 -12.54 19.86
N TRP A 558 52.83 -13.59 19.26
CA TRP A 558 52.67 -13.71 17.83
C TRP A 558 51.20 -13.73 17.44
N ALA A 559 50.73 -12.71 16.71
CA ALA A 559 49.42 -12.66 16.12
C ALA A 559 49.47 -12.85 14.63
N ARG A 560 48.49 -13.57 14.10
CA ARG A 560 48.34 -13.80 12.66
C ARG A 560 46.92 -13.48 12.24
N SER A 561 46.75 -12.82 11.09
CA SER A 561 45.46 -12.50 10.53
C SER A 561 45.43 -12.70 9.01
N PRO A 562 44.35 -13.25 8.45
CA PRO A 562 44.15 -13.27 7.01
C PRO A 562 43.95 -11.87 6.48
N VAL A 563 44.17 -11.68 5.17
CA VAL A 563 43.78 -10.46 4.45
C VAL A 563 42.44 -10.68 3.82
N ARG A 564 41.63 -9.63 3.87
CA ARG A 564 40.34 -9.56 3.17
C ARG A 564 40.55 -8.85 1.83
N ILE A 565 40.01 -9.42 0.76
CA ILE A 565 39.86 -8.75 -0.53
C ILE A 565 38.41 -8.56 -0.81
N ASP A 566 37.98 -7.32 -1.03
CA ASP A 566 36.65 -6.97 -1.47
C ASP A 566 36.55 -7.22 -2.99
N ILE A 567 35.75 -8.20 -3.40
CA ILE A 567 35.57 -8.53 -4.80
C ILE A 567 34.55 -7.60 -5.43
N ALA A 568 33.49 -7.32 -4.73
CA ALA A 568 32.40 -6.44 -5.18
C ALA A 568 31.66 -5.82 -4.01
N GLY A 569 31.12 -4.64 -4.22
CA GLY A 569 30.21 -3.96 -3.29
C GLY A 569 30.89 -3.26 -2.12
N GLY A 570 32.22 -3.17 -2.06
CA GLY A 570 32.91 -2.34 -1.07
C GLY A 570 32.39 -0.91 -1.12
N TRP A 571 32.12 -0.30 0.05
CA TRP A 571 31.44 0.98 0.26
C TRP A 571 29.92 0.96 0.14
N THR A 572 29.28 -0.06 -0.37
CA THR A 572 27.81 -0.15 -0.36
C THR A 572 27.26 -0.36 1.06
N ASP A 573 28.09 -0.80 1.99
CA ASP A 573 27.81 -0.94 3.42
C ASP A 573 28.01 0.37 4.22
N THR A 574 28.31 1.48 3.54
CA THR A 574 28.57 2.78 4.18
C THR A 574 27.30 3.60 4.28
N PRO A 575 26.93 4.13 5.47
CA PRO A 575 25.85 5.07 5.62
C PRO A 575 26.07 6.36 4.78
N PRO A 576 25.02 6.99 4.26
CA PRO A 576 23.60 6.66 4.44
C PRO A 576 23.05 5.60 3.49
N LEU A 577 23.79 5.22 2.44
CA LEU A 577 23.28 4.35 1.38
C LEU A 577 22.78 3.00 1.92
N CYS A 578 23.58 2.34 2.76
CA CYS A 578 23.21 1.04 3.33
C CYS A 578 21.96 1.09 4.24
N LEU A 579 21.66 2.25 4.81
CA LEU A 579 20.47 2.46 5.65
C LEU A 579 19.21 2.73 4.82
N MET A 580 19.38 3.23 3.60
CA MET A 580 18.27 3.62 2.71
C MET A 580 17.90 2.50 1.73
N GLU A 581 18.91 1.83 1.17
CA GLU A 581 18.73 0.88 0.06
C GLU A 581 19.31 -0.51 0.34
N GLY A 582 19.92 -0.68 1.51
CA GLY A 582 20.73 -1.86 1.81
C GLY A 582 22.09 -1.85 1.11
N GLY A 583 23.00 -2.70 1.56
CA GLY A 583 24.30 -2.87 0.94
C GLY A 583 24.67 -4.34 0.88
N ASN A 584 25.32 -4.75 -0.20
CA ASN A 584 25.84 -6.10 -0.35
C ASN A 584 27.33 -6.04 -0.66
N VAL A 585 28.14 -6.72 0.16
CA VAL A 585 29.59 -6.79 0.00
C VAL A 585 30.01 -8.25 -0.12
N ILE A 586 30.80 -8.55 -1.14
CA ILE A 586 31.42 -9.86 -1.30
C ILE A 586 32.91 -9.74 -0.98
N ASN A 587 33.30 -10.39 0.10
CA ASN A 587 34.68 -10.45 0.56
C ASN A 587 35.25 -11.87 0.49
N LEU A 588 36.51 -11.97 0.17
CA LEU A 588 37.30 -13.20 0.35
C LEU A 588 38.36 -12.97 1.43
N ALA A 589 38.41 -13.84 2.43
CA ALA A 589 39.56 -13.96 3.29
C ALA A 589 40.59 -14.83 2.58
N ILE A 590 41.80 -14.33 2.45
CA ILE A 590 42.88 -15.03 1.76
C ILE A 590 44.08 -15.31 2.65
N GLU A 591 44.74 -16.40 2.38
CA GLU A 591 46.02 -16.78 2.91
C GLU A 591 47.05 -16.95 1.76
N LEU A 592 48.29 -16.66 2.01
CA LEU A 592 49.37 -16.88 1.06
C LEU A 592 50.07 -18.19 1.38
N ASN A 593 49.96 -19.14 0.47
CA ASN A 593 50.55 -20.48 0.66
C ASN A 593 50.11 -21.16 1.98
N GLY A 594 48.85 -21.00 2.36
CA GLY A 594 48.29 -21.56 3.59
C GLY A 594 48.77 -20.85 4.87
N GLN A 595 49.25 -19.63 4.75
CA GLN A 595 49.64 -18.79 5.87
C GLN A 595 48.92 -17.44 5.84
N PRO A 596 48.33 -16.98 6.96
CA PRO A 596 47.83 -15.62 7.07
C PRO A 596 48.95 -14.61 6.79
N PRO A 597 48.73 -13.66 5.84
CA PRO A 597 49.80 -12.76 5.39
C PRO A 597 50.14 -11.65 6.38
N LEU A 598 49.23 -11.33 7.30
CA LEU A 598 49.49 -10.34 8.33
C LEU A 598 50.03 -11.02 9.58
N LEU A 599 51.31 -10.70 9.89
CA LEU A 599 52.03 -11.26 11.02
C LEU A 599 52.50 -10.11 11.92
N THR A 600 52.20 -10.19 13.20
CA THR A 600 52.64 -9.20 14.19
C THR A 600 53.38 -9.96 15.31
N TYR A 601 54.60 -9.50 15.60
CA TYR A 601 55.40 -10.00 16.70
C TYR A 601 55.60 -8.87 17.71
N VAL A 602 55.27 -9.10 18.96
CA VAL A 602 55.45 -8.12 20.04
C VAL A 602 56.20 -8.74 21.18
N SER A 603 57.23 -8.09 21.63
CA SER A 603 57.98 -8.46 22.83
C SER A 603 58.14 -7.25 23.76
N THR A 604 58.36 -7.51 25.02
CA THR A 604 58.69 -6.47 25.98
C THR A 604 60.10 -5.92 25.74
N CYS A 605 60.34 -4.66 25.92
CA CYS A 605 61.67 -4.05 25.91
C CYS A 605 61.90 -3.26 27.20
N SER A 606 63.16 -3.02 27.53
CA SER A 606 63.58 -2.31 28.73
C SER A 606 63.44 -0.79 28.61
N GLU A 607 63.29 -0.30 27.40
CA GLU A 607 63.15 1.14 27.12
C GLU A 607 61.70 1.52 26.85
N PRO A 608 61.21 2.66 27.34
CA PRO A 608 59.83 3.05 27.19
C PRO A 608 59.52 3.65 25.81
N HIS A 609 59.62 2.86 24.74
CA HIS A 609 59.22 3.26 23.39
C HIS A 609 58.59 2.07 22.63
N ILE A 610 57.88 2.40 21.57
CA ILE A 610 57.24 1.44 20.67
C ILE A 610 57.98 1.40 19.34
#